data_5b506ed248a7b9ef9ce4daba0c0316d1
#
_entry.id   5b506ed248a7b9ef9ce4daba0c0316d1
#
_cell.length_a   1.000
_cell.length_b   1.000
_cell.length_c   1.000
_cell.angle_alpha   90.00
_cell.angle_beta   90.00
_cell.angle_gamma   90.00
#
_symmetry.space_group_name_H-M   'P 1'
#
loop_
_entity.id
_entity.type
_entity.pdbx_description
1 polymer ?
#
loop_
_entity_poly.entity_id
_entity_poly.type
_entity_poly.pdbx_seq_one_letter_code
_entity_poly.pdbx_strand_id
1 'polypeptide(L)'
;MKHLKRGVPVSVLLAVMLLAVGCSSSSSTSGSVAASASATTGLSASDYVVAVCGAFQGYADSVKQRQGAFTPTGSDIAAVKQSWLDFLDGMITDTQTLVTKIEAIGVPDVSDGQAAASALEADFSKLQSDLQQLRDQSADLPTTSPAAFTAAFRPLLTQFQTDLQGFGQDLNQFSGGALDAAFSAAPECANLSASPSA
;
A
#
# COMPACT_ATOMS: atom_id res chain seq x y z
N MET A 1 -29.78 6.06 42.43
CA MET A 1 -28.41 5.76 42.01
C MET A 1 -28.47 5.41 40.53
N LYS A 2 -28.07 6.35 39.63
CA LYS A 2 -28.16 6.22 38.18
C LYS A 2 -26.81 5.75 37.67
N HIS A 3 -26.71 4.50 37.17
CA HIS A 3 -25.54 3.98 36.52
C HIS A 3 -25.45 4.55 35.09
N LEU A 4 -24.55 5.49 34.87
CA LEU A 4 -24.12 5.94 33.54
C LEU A 4 -23.28 4.82 32.89
N LYS A 5 -23.87 4.10 31.93
CA LYS A 5 -23.13 3.29 30.98
C LYS A 5 -22.44 4.25 29.97
N ARG A 6 -21.18 4.57 30.20
CA ARG A 6 -20.33 5.21 29.19
C ARG A 6 -19.82 4.14 28.21
N GLY A 7 -20.52 3.99 27.11
CA GLY A 7 -19.97 3.34 25.94
C GLY A 7 -18.88 4.25 25.35
N VAL A 8 -17.64 3.77 25.31
CA VAL A 8 -16.54 4.45 24.61
C VAL A 8 -16.65 4.06 23.14
N PRO A 9 -16.90 5.01 22.23
CA PRO A 9 -16.81 4.71 20.80
C PRO A 9 -15.32 4.61 20.44
N VAL A 10 -14.88 3.41 20.12
CA VAL A 10 -13.57 3.20 19.51
C VAL A 10 -13.70 3.60 18.02
N SER A 11 -13.68 4.92 17.77
CA SER A 11 -13.46 5.45 16.43
C SER A 11 -11.96 5.44 16.18
N VAL A 12 -11.47 4.35 15.60
CA VAL A 12 -10.11 4.32 15.05
C VAL A 12 -10.15 5.05 13.71
N LEU A 13 -9.85 6.34 13.77
CA LEU A 13 -9.58 7.17 12.59
C LEU A 13 -8.23 6.73 12.00
N LEU A 14 -8.28 5.95 10.95
CA LEU A 14 -7.14 5.71 10.07
C LEU A 14 -7.05 6.93 9.13
N ALA A 15 -6.38 8.00 9.60
CA ALA A 15 -6.02 9.13 8.75
C ALA A 15 -4.68 8.81 8.05
N VAL A 16 -4.74 8.32 6.84
CA VAL A 16 -3.57 8.29 5.93
C VAL A 16 -3.45 9.69 5.34
N MET A 17 -2.48 10.48 5.82
CA MET A 17 -2.11 11.76 5.21
C MET A 17 -1.28 11.51 3.95
N LEU A 18 -1.86 11.78 2.80
CA LEU A 18 -1.14 11.96 1.55
C LEU A 18 -0.93 13.46 1.32
N LEU A 19 0.32 13.88 1.26
CA LEU A 19 0.73 15.25 0.96
C LEU A 19 0.59 15.53 -0.54
N ALA A 20 -0.18 16.55 -0.87
CA ALA A 20 -0.34 17.07 -2.22
C ALA A 20 0.91 17.87 -2.64
N VAL A 21 1.52 17.53 -3.76
CA VAL A 21 2.51 18.36 -4.46
C VAL A 21 1.85 18.94 -5.71
N GLY A 22 1.88 20.27 -5.80
CA GLY A 22 1.15 21.09 -6.77
C GLY A 22 1.68 20.99 -8.20
N CYS A 23 0.75 21.11 -9.13
CA CYS A 23 0.96 21.28 -10.57
C CYS A 23 1.60 22.61 -10.93
N SER A 24 2.60 22.59 -11.81
CA SER A 24 2.97 23.72 -12.65
C SER A 24 3.06 23.28 -14.11
N SER A 25 2.15 23.82 -14.89
CA SER A 25 2.06 23.63 -16.35
C SER A 25 3.15 24.41 -17.08
N SER A 26 3.81 23.83 -18.07
CA SER A 26 4.43 24.58 -19.17
C SER A 26 4.55 23.75 -20.44
N SER A 27 4.19 24.41 -21.52
CA SER A 27 3.86 23.94 -22.86
C SER A 27 5.05 23.55 -23.74
N SER A 28 4.79 22.58 -24.62
CA SER A 28 5.18 22.42 -26.05
C SER A 28 6.61 22.68 -26.49
N THR A 29 7.21 21.70 -27.17
CA THR A 29 7.76 21.87 -28.54
C THR A 29 7.97 20.51 -29.20
N SER A 30 7.40 20.36 -30.40
CA SER A 30 7.60 19.26 -31.34
C SER A 30 9.01 19.25 -31.88
N GLY A 31 9.69 18.10 -31.81
CA GLY A 31 10.94 17.83 -32.47
C GLY A 31 11.01 16.38 -32.90
N SER A 32 10.66 16.14 -34.18
CA SER A 32 10.80 14.84 -34.84
C SER A 32 12.27 14.58 -35.12
N VAL A 33 12.87 13.60 -34.47
CA VAL A 33 14.13 12.97 -34.91
C VAL A 33 13.93 11.46 -34.88
N ALA A 34 13.86 10.90 -36.09
CA ALA A 34 13.91 9.47 -36.30
C ALA A 34 15.31 8.96 -35.90
N ALA A 35 15.43 8.37 -34.73
CA ALA A 35 16.55 7.53 -34.38
C ALA A 35 16.09 6.09 -34.47
N SER A 36 16.73 5.31 -35.36
CA SER A 36 16.56 3.85 -35.40
C SER A 36 17.03 3.27 -34.07
N ALA A 37 16.08 3.01 -33.14
CA ALA A 37 16.35 2.33 -31.91
C ALA A 37 16.35 0.82 -32.18
N SER A 38 17.46 0.18 -31.89
CA SER A 38 17.53 -1.26 -31.68
C SER A 38 16.45 -1.64 -30.65
N ALA A 39 15.60 -2.62 -30.98
CA ALA A 39 14.51 -3.04 -30.15
C ALA A 39 15.04 -3.60 -28.82
N THR A 40 15.09 -2.77 -27.83
CA THR A 40 15.15 -3.19 -26.43
C THR A 40 13.72 -3.62 -26.04
N THR A 41 13.58 -4.81 -25.52
CA THR A 41 12.29 -5.45 -25.19
C THR A 41 11.64 -4.91 -23.90
N GLY A 42 11.94 -3.68 -23.50
CA GLY A 42 11.35 -3.02 -22.34
C GLY A 42 10.04 -2.29 -22.68
N LEU A 43 9.15 -2.15 -21.69
CA LEU A 43 7.97 -1.30 -21.83
C LEU A 43 8.36 0.16 -21.94
N SER A 44 7.61 0.95 -22.71
CA SER A 44 7.77 2.41 -22.66
C SER A 44 7.48 2.91 -21.22
N ALA A 45 8.01 4.08 -20.86
CA ALA A 45 7.74 4.71 -19.56
C ALA A 45 6.23 4.81 -19.28
N SER A 46 5.44 5.20 -20.29
CA SER A 46 4.00 5.34 -20.18
C SER A 46 3.31 3.99 -19.94
N ASP A 47 3.63 2.97 -20.75
CA ASP A 47 3.01 1.64 -20.62
C ASP A 47 3.37 0.98 -19.29
N TYR A 48 4.62 1.15 -18.83
CA TYR A 48 5.08 0.67 -17.54
C TYR A 48 4.29 1.32 -16.40
N VAL A 49 4.15 2.63 -16.41
CA VAL A 49 3.43 3.38 -15.36
C VAL A 49 1.95 3.01 -15.35
N VAL A 50 1.29 2.91 -16.50
CA VAL A 50 -0.10 2.46 -16.61
C VAL A 50 -0.29 1.06 -16.00
N ALA A 51 0.60 0.12 -16.33
CA ALA A 51 0.57 -1.23 -15.79
C ALA A 51 0.79 -1.27 -14.27
N VAL A 52 1.77 -0.51 -13.76
CA VAL A 52 2.07 -0.39 -12.33
C VAL A 52 0.89 0.22 -11.59
N CYS A 53 0.35 1.36 -12.05
CA CYS A 53 -0.80 2.00 -11.38
C CYS A 53 -2.06 1.12 -11.41
N GLY A 54 -2.29 0.35 -12.49
CA GLY A 54 -3.37 -0.63 -12.55
C GLY A 54 -3.19 -1.77 -11.52
N ALA A 55 -1.97 -2.26 -11.33
CA ALA A 55 -1.67 -3.25 -10.30
C ALA A 55 -1.93 -2.70 -8.89
N PHE A 56 -1.54 -1.45 -8.64
CA PHE A 56 -1.80 -0.75 -7.38
C PHE A 56 -3.28 -0.51 -7.11
N GLN A 57 -4.07 -0.12 -8.11
CA GLN A 57 -5.51 0.03 -7.95
C GLN A 57 -6.15 -1.28 -7.50
N GLY A 58 -5.81 -2.39 -8.16
CA GLY A 58 -6.30 -3.71 -7.78
C GLY A 58 -5.94 -4.07 -6.33
N TYR A 59 -4.72 -3.74 -5.89
CA TYR A 59 -4.29 -3.94 -4.51
C TYR A 59 -5.08 -3.05 -3.54
N ALA A 60 -5.23 -1.76 -3.83
CA ALA A 60 -5.98 -0.82 -3.00
C ALA A 60 -7.45 -1.23 -2.83
N ASP A 61 -8.08 -1.75 -3.89
CA ASP A 61 -9.45 -2.26 -3.82
C ASP A 61 -9.56 -3.52 -2.96
N SER A 62 -8.59 -4.44 -3.04
CA SER A 62 -8.51 -5.60 -2.16
C SER A 62 -8.36 -5.19 -0.69
N VAL A 63 -7.49 -4.23 -0.40
CA VAL A 63 -7.30 -3.69 0.96
C VAL A 63 -8.59 -3.05 1.49
N LYS A 64 -9.29 -2.24 0.69
CA LYS A 64 -10.59 -1.65 1.07
C LYS A 64 -11.63 -2.72 1.37
N GLN A 65 -11.72 -3.75 0.54
CA GLN A 65 -12.65 -4.86 0.75
C GLN A 65 -12.37 -5.58 2.06
N ARG A 66 -11.08 -5.84 2.38
CA ARG A 66 -10.69 -6.47 3.65
C ARG A 66 -10.98 -5.59 4.85
N GLN A 67 -10.71 -4.29 4.75
CA GLN A 67 -11.04 -3.33 5.82
C GLN A 67 -12.55 -3.30 6.09
N GLY A 68 -13.39 -3.33 5.05
CA GLY A 68 -14.83 -3.40 5.17
C GLY A 68 -15.34 -4.71 5.78
N ALA A 69 -14.63 -5.81 5.55
CA ALA A 69 -14.94 -7.12 6.14
C ALA A 69 -14.41 -7.28 7.57
N PHE A 70 -13.39 -6.50 7.96
CA PHE A 70 -12.84 -6.51 9.31
C PHE A 70 -13.78 -5.81 10.28
N THR A 71 -14.74 -6.55 10.82
CA THR A 71 -15.64 -6.09 11.87
C THR A 71 -15.40 -6.94 13.12
N PRO A 72 -14.50 -6.52 14.02
CA PRO A 72 -14.33 -7.20 15.30
C PRO A 72 -15.61 -6.98 16.14
N THR A 73 -16.59 -7.86 15.95
CA THR A 73 -17.86 -7.80 16.66
C THR A 73 -17.87 -8.85 17.78
N GLY A 74 -18.12 -8.40 18.99
CA GLY A 74 -18.38 -9.28 20.12
C GLY A 74 -17.42 -9.10 21.30
N SER A 75 -17.77 -9.76 22.40
CA SER A 75 -16.95 -9.84 23.62
C SER A 75 -15.99 -11.03 23.64
N ASP A 76 -16.01 -11.87 22.60
CA ASP A 76 -15.12 -13.02 22.45
C ASP A 76 -13.77 -12.60 21.88
N ILE A 77 -12.77 -12.54 22.75
CA ILE A 77 -11.42 -12.12 22.43
C ILE A 77 -10.74 -13.08 21.43
N ALA A 78 -11.06 -14.38 21.54
CA ALA A 78 -10.50 -15.38 20.63
C ALA A 78 -11.02 -15.16 19.20
N ALA A 79 -12.30 -14.82 19.05
CA ALA A 79 -12.88 -14.47 17.76
C ALA A 79 -12.28 -13.16 17.19
N VAL A 80 -12.06 -12.15 18.04
CA VAL A 80 -11.39 -10.89 17.63
C VAL A 80 -9.96 -11.15 17.16
N LYS A 81 -9.20 -11.96 17.92
CA LYS A 81 -7.85 -12.37 17.53
C LYS A 81 -7.86 -13.09 16.16
N GLN A 82 -8.77 -14.05 15.98
CA GLN A 82 -8.86 -14.80 14.74
C GLN A 82 -9.19 -13.88 13.56
N SER A 83 -10.14 -12.97 13.70
CA SER A 83 -10.48 -11.99 12.67
C SER A 83 -9.29 -11.11 12.29
N TRP A 84 -8.44 -10.75 13.25
CA TRP A 84 -7.22 -10.02 13.00
C TRP A 84 -6.19 -10.85 12.23
N LEU A 85 -5.99 -12.11 12.59
CA LEU A 85 -5.10 -13.02 11.87
C LEU A 85 -5.57 -13.25 10.43
N ASP A 86 -6.86 -13.47 10.22
CA ASP A 86 -7.46 -13.62 8.89
C ASP A 86 -7.28 -12.35 8.04
N PHE A 87 -7.39 -11.17 8.66
CA PHE A 87 -7.10 -9.90 8.00
C PHE A 87 -5.64 -9.82 7.54
N LEU A 88 -4.68 -10.15 8.42
CA LEU A 88 -3.25 -10.14 8.09
C LEU A 88 -2.90 -11.18 7.02
N ASP A 89 -3.41 -12.42 7.13
CA ASP A 89 -3.21 -13.48 6.12
C ASP A 89 -3.73 -13.03 4.75
N GLY A 90 -4.84 -12.33 4.75
CA GLY A 90 -5.38 -11.72 3.55
C GLY A 90 -4.49 -10.61 2.97
N MET A 91 -3.99 -9.70 3.82
CA MET A 91 -3.06 -8.63 3.39
C MET A 91 -1.77 -9.20 2.80
N ILE A 92 -1.21 -10.25 3.41
CA ILE A 92 -0.02 -10.97 2.92
C ILE A 92 -0.29 -11.54 1.52
N THR A 93 -1.43 -12.19 1.32
CA THR A 93 -1.83 -12.77 0.03
C THR A 93 -1.98 -11.71 -1.05
N ASP A 94 -2.62 -10.58 -0.72
CA ASP A 94 -2.81 -9.47 -1.67
C ASP A 94 -1.48 -8.81 -2.03
N THR A 95 -0.59 -8.62 -1.05
CA THR A 95 0.76 -8.08 -1.27
C THR A 95 1.59 -9.03 -2.15
N GLN A 96 1.54 -10.33 -1.91
CA GLN A 96 2.21 -11.32 -2.77
C GLN A 96 1.68 -11.29 -4.20
N THR A 97 0.37 -11.14 -4.37
CA THR A 97 -0.25 -11.00 -5.69
C THR A 97 0.23 -9.74 -6.41
N LEU A 98 0.38 -8.63 -5.66
CA LEU A 98 0.92 -7.38 -6.20
C LEU A 98 2.39 -7.55 -6.61
N VAL A 99 3.24 -8.15 -5.78
CA VAL A 99 4.65 -8.45 -6.11
C VAL A 99 4.74 -9.22 -7.42
N THR A 100 3.98 -10.32 -7.54
CA THR A 100 3.96 -11.14 -8.76
C THR A 100 3.52 -10.34 -10.00
N LYS A 101 2.56 -9.41 -9.86
CA LYS A 101 2.13 -8.54 -10.96
C LYS A 101 3.22 -7.55 -11.36
N ILE A 102 3.91 -6.94 -10.39
CA ILE A 102 5.01 -6.00 -10.63
C ILE A 102 6.18 -6.70 -11.33
N GLU A 103 6.58 -7.88 -10.86
CA GLU A 103 7.59 -8.71 -11.51
C GLU A 103 7.21 -9.04 -12.98
N ALA A 104 5.93 -9.36 -13.23
CA ALA A 104 5.44 -9.65 -14.57
C ALA A 104 5.41 -8.44 -15.51
N ILE A 105 5.32 -7.21 -14.99
CA ILE A 105 5.42 -5.98 -15.77
C ILE A 105 6.84 -5.81 -16.33
N GLY A 106 7.85 -6.24 -15.57
CA GLY A 106 9.25 -6.19 -15.97
C GLY A 106 9.86 -4.79 -15.81
N VAL A 107 10.82 -4.46 -16.68
CA VAL A 107 11.66 -3.26 -16.56
C VAL A 107 11.26 -2.24 -17.62
N PRO A 108 11.05 -0.95 -17.26
CA PRO A 108 10.80 0.09 -18.25
C PRO A 108 12.06 0.43 -19.06
N ASP A 109 11.89 0.77 -20.33
CA ASP A 109 12.97 1.19 -21.23
C ASP A 109 13.32 2.67 -21.03
N VAL A 110 13.92 2.95 -19.87
CA VAL A 110 14.44 4.27 -19.49
C VAL A 110 15.80 4.10 -18.80
N SER A 111 16.58 5.17 -18.73
CA SER A 111 17.98 5.14 -18.25
C SER A 111 18.17 4.56 -16.85
N ASP A 112 17.19 4.73 -15.96
CA ASP A 112 17.16 4.27 -14.57
C ASP A 112 16.09 3.18 -14.32
N GLY A 113 15.51 2.62 -15.39
CA GLY A 113 14.39 1.69 -15.34
C GLY A 113 14.66 0.44 -14.51
N GLN A 114 15.84 -0.18 -14.65
CA GLN A 114 16.22 -1.34 -13.87
C GLN A 114 16.28 -1.02 -12.36
N ALA A 115 16.86 0.12 -12.01
CA ALA A 115 16.97 0.54 -10.62
C ALA A 115 15.58 0.83 -10.02
N ALA A 116 14.70 1.50 -10.78
CA ALA A 116 13.32 1.78 -10.35
C ALA A 116 12.51 0.49 -10.17
N ALA A 117 12.55 -0.45 -11.11
CA ALA A 117 11.85 -1.72 -11.00
C ALA A 117 12.34 -2.52 -9.78
N SER A 118 13.67 -2.66 -9.62
CA SER A 118 14.23 -3.42 -8.50
C SER A 118 13.94 -2.79 -7.13
N ALA A 119 13.92 -1.46 -7.05
CA ALA A 119 13.57 -0.78 -5.80
C ALA A 119 12.09 -1.00 -5.46
N LEU A 120 11.19 -0.91 -6.43
CA LEU A 120 9.76 -1.18 -6.24
C LEU A 120 9.51 -2.61 -5.77
N GLU A 121 10.14 -3.60 -6.39
CA GLU A 121 10.07 -5.02 -5.98
C GLU A 121 10.59 -5.22 -4.55
N ALA A 122 11.71 -4.56 -4.19
CA ALA A 122 12.28 -4.66 -2.85
C ALA A 122 11.36 -4.08 -1.78
N ASP A 123 10.73 -2.93 -2.03
CA ASP A 123 9.81 -2.27 -1.08
C ASP A 123 8.58 -3.13 -0.81
N PHE A 124 8.00 -3.76 -1.85
CA PHE A 124 6.86 -4.66 -1.64
C PHE A 124 7.24 -5.98 -0.99
N SER A 125 8.43 -6.52 -1.29
CA SER A 125 8.94 -7.70 -0.62
C SER A 125 9.19 -7.43 0.86
N LYS A 126 9.67 -6.22 1.18
CA LYS A 126 9.82 -5.76 2.57
C LYS A 126 8.46 -5.65 3.26
N LEU A 127 7.48 -4.99 2.64
CA LEU A 127 6.12 -4.90 3.19
C LEU A 127 5.52 -6.28 3.47
N GLN A 128 5.68 -7.24 2.56
CA GLN A 128 5.24 -8.62 2.76
C GLN A 128 5.91 -9.27 3.98
N SER A 129 7.22 -9.07 4.14
CA SER A 129 7.98 -9.60 5.28
C SER A 129 7.52 -8.96 6.60
N ASP A 130 7.29 -7.65 6.62
CA ASP A 130 6.82 -6.92 7.80
C ASP A 130 5.39 -7.41 8.21
N LEU A 131 4.51 -7.64 7.24
CA LEU A 131 3.17 -8.21 7.48
C LEU A 131 3.24 -9.64 8.03
N GLN A 132 4.15 -10.50 7.52
CA GLN A 132 4.36 -11.86 8.02
C GLN A 132 4.85 -11.82 9.47
N GLN A 133 5.84 -10.98 9.78
CA GLN A 133 6.33 -10.80 11.14
C GLN A 133 5.22 -10.33 12.09
N LEU A 134 4.42 -9.36 11.67
CA LEU A 134 3.28 -8.87 12.46
C LEU A 134 2.25 -9.96 12.71
N ARG A 135 1.96 -10.77 11.69
CA ARG A 135 1.03 -11.91 11.79
C ARG A 135 1.53 -12.94 12.81
N ASP A 136 2.82 -13.29 12.77
CA ASP A 136 3.41 -14.25 13.70
C ASP A 136 3.39 -13.73 15.15
N GLN A 137 3.75 -12.48 15.37
CA GLN A 137 3.62 -11.83 16.68
C GLN A 137 2.16 -11.79 17.17
N SER A 138 1.21 -11.60 16.25
CA SER A 138 -0.22 -11.58 16.56
C SER A 138 -0.76 -12.97 16.94
N ALA A 139 -0.13 -14.04 16.47
CA ALA A 139 -0.50 -15.41 16.85
C ALA A 139 -0.29 -15.68 18.35
N ASP A 140 0.62 -14.96 19.00
CA ASP A 140 0.90 -15.09 20.44
C ASP A 140 0.05 -14.17 21.33
N LEU A 141 -0.88 -13.39 20.75
CA LEU A 141 -1.77 -12.53 21.53
C LEU A 141 -2.57 -13.31 22.57
N PRO A 142 -2.55 -12.88 23.85
CA PRO A 142 -3.27 -13.56 24.92
C PRO A 142 -4.78 -13.41 24.75
N THR A 143 -5.53 -14.48 25.00
CA THR A 143 -7.02 -14.48 24.98
C THR A 143 -7.63 -14.67 26.35
N THR A 144 -6.82 -14.61 27.42
CA THR A 144 -7.25 -14.88 28.80
C THR A 144 -8.08 -13.75 29.41
N SER A 145 -7.87 -12.51 29.00
CA SER A 145 -8.66 -11.36 29.43
C SER A 145 -8.60 -10.19 28.43
N PRO A 146 -9.66 -9.34 28.37
CA PRO A 146 -9.68 -8.15 27.50
C PRO A 146 -8.53 -7.18 27.79
N ALA A 147 -8.15 -7.02 29.06
CA ALA A 147 -7.08 -6.12 29.46
C ALA A 147 -5.71 -6.61 28.95
N ALA A 148 -5.41 -7.90 29.09
CA ALA A 148 -4.17 -8.50 28.62
C ALA A 148 -4.09 -8.44 27.08
N PHE A 149 -5.18 -8.76 26.38
CA PHE A 149 -5.26 -8.65 24.93
C PHE A 149 -4.99 -7.22 24.46
N THR A 150 -5.71 -6.23 25.00
CA THR A 150 -5.57 -4.83 24.58
C THR A 150 -4.15 -4.31 24.84
N ALA A 151 -3.54 -4.67 25.98
CA ALA A 151 -2.17 -4.27 26.28
C ALA A 151 -1.15 -4.84 25.28
N ALA A 152 -1.31 -6.10 24.87
CA ALA A 152 -0.42 -6.76 23.92
C ALA A 152 -0.71 -6.34 22.44
N PHE A 153 -1.98 -6.06 22.10
CA PHE A 153 -2.40 -5.72 20.74
C PHE A 153 -2.03 -4.28 20.33
N ARG A 154 -2.06 -3.33 21.27
CA ARG A 154 -1.78 -1.91 20.99
C ARG A 154 -0.41 -1.67 20.33
N PRO A 155 0.71 -2.23 20.82
CA PRO A 155 2.02 -2.05 20.16
C PRO A 155 2.03 -2.62 18.74
N LEU A 156 1.34 -3.73 18.47
CA LEU A 156 1.25 -4.32 17.13
C LEU A 156 0.50 -3.40 16.15
N LEU A 157 -0.58 -2.76 16.60
CA LEU A 157 -1.27 -1.75 15.79
C LEU A 157 -0.38 -0.54 15.49
N THR A 158 0.42 -0.09 16.47
CA THR A 158 1.36 1.01 16.27
C THR A 158 2.45 0.63 15.27
N GLN A 159 2.99 -0.59 15.38
CA GLN A 159 3.97 -1.11 14.43
C GLN A 159 3.37 -1.16 13.02
N PHE A 160 2.19 -1.76 12.85
CA PHE A 160 1.50 -1.82 11.56
C PHE A 160 1.32 -0.44 10.91
N GLN A 161 0.92 0.56 11.70
CA GLN A 161 0.80 1.94 11.21
C GLN A 161 2.15 2.53 10.80
N THR A 162 3.21 2.26 11.55
CA THR A 162 4.56 2.72 11.25
C THR A 162 5.09 2.09 9.97
N ASP A 163 4.88 0.78 9.78
CA ASP A 163 5.33 0.02 8.61
C ASP A 163 4.62 0.54 7.34
N LEU A 164 3.30 0.79 7.41
CA LEU A 164 2.55 1.39 6.30
C LEU A 164 3.00 2.83 5.98
N GLN A 165 3.33 3.63 6.98
CA GLN A 165 3.85 4.99 6.76
C GLN A 165 5.25 4.96 6.14
N GLY A 166 6.13 4.06 6.61
CA GLY A 166 7.45 3.83 6.03
C GLY A 166 7.35 3.45 4.55
N PHE A 167 6.51 2.48 4.24
CA PHE A 167 6.24 2.07 2.86
C PHE A 167 5.76 3.23 1.98
N GLY A 168 4.84 4.08 2.47
CA GLY A 168 4.39 5.27 1.72
C GLY A 168 5.50 6.30 1.48
N GLN A 169 6.49 6.40 2.38
CA GLN A 169 7.65 7.27 2.20
C GLN A 169 8.62 6.70 1.16
N ASP A 170 8.85 5.39 1.18
CA ASP A 170 9.70 4.70 0.22
C ASP A 170 9.14 4.86 -1.21
N LEU A 171 7.83 4.73 -1.40
CA LEU A 171 7.19 5.01 -2.69
C LEU A 171 7.40 6.45 -3.19
N ASN A 172 7.47 7.43 -2.31
CA ASN A 172 7.72 8.83 -2.70
C ASN A 172 9.14 9.05 -3.25
N GLN A 173 10.09 8.17 -2.98
CA GLN A 173 11.45 8.25 -3.54
C GLN A 173 11.50 7.95 -5.03
N PHE A 174 10.45 7.30 -5.59
CA PHE A 174 10.30 7.12 -7.04
C PHE A 174 9.85 8.38 -7.78
N SER A 175 9.48 9.46 -7.06
CA SER A 175 9.20 10.76 -7.64
C SER A 175 10.52 11.46 -8.00
N GLY A 176 10.87 11.42 -9.26
CA GLY A 176 12.09 12.01 -9.82
C GLY A 176 12.70 11.07 -10.90
N GLY A 177 13.09 11.61 -12.03
CA GLY A 177 13.67 10.83 -13.10
C GLY A 177 12.77 10.64 -14.31
N ALA A 178 13.12 9.70 -15.18
CA ALA A 178 12.44 9.51 -16.46
C ALA A 178 10.98 9.04 -16.34
N LEU A 179 10.59 8.43 -15.21
CA LEU A 179 9.23 7.95 -14.95
C LEU A 179 8.30 9.02 -14.39
N ASP A 180 8.83 10.11 -13.81
CA ASP A 180 8.02 11.13 -13.14
C ASP A 180 7.00 11.81 -14.08
N ALA A 181 7.41 12.15 -15.28
CA ALA A 181 6.53 12.70 -16.29
C ALA A 181 5.41 11.71 -16.68
N ALA A 182 5.73 10.41 -16.77
CA ALA A 182 4.76 9.37 -17.09
C ALA A 182 3.77 9.18 -15.95
N PHE A 183 4.20 9.16 -14.67
CA PHE A 183 3.33 9.10 -13.50
C PHE A 183 2.39 10.31 -13.43
N SER A 184 2.89 11.51 -13.69
CA SER A 184 2.09 12.74 -13.69
C SER A 184 1.04 12.77 -14.81
N ALA A 185 1.31 12.11 -15.94
CA ALA A 185 0.44 12.06 -17.11
C ALA A 185 -0.58 10.91 -17.07
N ALA A 186 -0.38 9.90 -16.24
CA ALA A 186 -1.22 8.70 -16.21
C ALA A 186 -2.50 8.92 -15.38
N PRO A 187 -3.71 8.91 -15.98
CA PRO A 187 -4.96 9.07 -15.24
C PRO A 187 -5.22 7.92 -14.29
N GLU A 188 -4.69 6.73 -14.55
CA GLU A 188 -4.77 5.55 -13.70
C GLU A 188 -4.11 5.81 -12.33
N CYS A 189 -3.05 6.62 -12.29
CA CYS A 189 -2.36 6.98 -11.04
C CYS A 189 -3.11 8.05 -10.25
N ALA A 190 -3.90 8.90 -10.89
CA ALA A 190 -4.62 9.98 -10.23
C ALA A 190 -5.59 9.47 -9.15
N ASN A 191 -6.21 8.31 -9.37
CA ASN A 191 -7.11 7.69 -8.40
C ASN A 191 -6.40 7.14 -7.15
N LEU A 192 -5.09 6.85 -7.25
CA LEU A 192 -4.28 6.40 -6.11
C LEU A 192 -3.95 7.57 -5.16
N SER A 193 -3.89 8.79 -5.72
CA SER A 193 -3.63 10.02 -4.97
C SER A 193 -4.87 10.62 -4.32
N ALA A 194 -6.07 10.20 -4.75
CA ALA A 194 -7.33 10.63 -4.16
C ALA A 194 -7.56 9.90 -2.84
N SER A 195 -7.12 10.49 -1.73
CA SER A 195 -7.52 10.04 -0.40
C SER A 195 -9.04 9.99 -0.31
N PRO A 196 -9.64 8.94 0.26
CA PRO A 196 -11.06 8.96 0.55
C PRO A 196 -11.31 10.14 1.49
N SER A 197 -12.06 11.13 1.00
CA SER A 197 -12.59 12.19 1.86
C SER A 197 -13.44 11.52 2.92
N ALA A 198 -13.04 11.66 4.19
CA ALA A 198 -13.75 11.18 5.37
C ALA A 198 -15.03 11.99 5.59
#